data_3a5b67c23760cfd7dda2c75907db6c6c
#
_entry.id   3a5b67c23760cfd7dda2c75907db6c6c
#
_cell.length_a   1.000
_cell.length_b   1.000
_cell.length_c   1.000
_cell.angle_alpha   90.00
_cell.angle_beta   90.00
_cell.angle_gamma   90.00
#
_symmetry.space_group_name_H-M   'P 1'
#
loop_
_entity.id
_entity.type
_entity.pdbx_description
1 polymer ?
#
loop_
_entity_poly.entity_id
_entity_poly.type
_entity_poly.pdbx_seq_one_letter_code
_entity_poly.pdbx_strand_id
1 'polypeptide(L)'
;MSENNKGLKFYDNLDLTHSRNDEDLQDVYKEWASAYDYDNDHLLGTVSQPLSVQIFQEYMKDKSLRIIDVGCGTGLVGVELEKSGFTNFDGIDISQEMIDIAKQRGYSKLFIGSLNDSLPFENNEYDAAFCVGVFTHGLSLIHI
;
A
#
# COMPACT_ATOMS: atom_id res chain seq x y z
N MET A 1 3.81 -8.90 27.70
CA MET A 1 3.64 -7.89 26.65
C MET A 1 3.26 -8.67 25.39
N SER A 2 2.06 -8.44 24.87
CA SER A 2 1.55 -9.19 23.73
C SER A 2 2.40 -8.91 22.49
N GLU A 3 2.61 -9.93 21.66
CA GLU A 3 3.31 -9.82 20.36
C GLU A 3 2.68 -8.77 19.41
N ASN A 4 1.48 -8.32 19.72
CA ASN A 4 0.66 -7.40 18.94
C ASN A 4 1.10 -5.92 18.92
N ASN A 5 2.25 -5.56 19.50
CA ASN A 5 2.67 -4.17 19.58
C ASN A 5 4.08 -3.92 18.99
N LYS A 6 4.58 -4.86 18.19
CA LYS A 6 5.94 -4.75 17.63
C LYS A 6 6.01 -3.66 16.55
N GLY A 7 5.00 -3.58 15.68
CA GLY A 7 4.99 -2.64 14.57
C GLY A 7 4.92 -1.18 15.00
N LEU A 8 4.04 -0.84 15.95
CA LEU A 8 3.94 0.53 16.49
C LEU A 8 5.23 0.99 17.19
N LYS A 9 5.96 0.08 17.85
CA LYS A 9 7.26 0.41 18.44
C LYS A 9 8.30 0.77 17.39
N PHE A 10 8.25 0.14 16.22
CA PHE A 10 9.06 0.55 15.07
C PHE A 10 8.67 1.94 14.61
N TYR A 11 7.36 2.22 14.49
CA TYR A 11 6.85 3.52 14.09
C TYR A 11 7.25 4.63 15.06
N ASP A 12 7.14 4.39 16.38
CA ASP A 12 7.52 5.33 17.43
C ASP A 12 9.04 5.59 17.47
N ASN A 13 9.85 4.61 17.07
CA ASN A 13 11.31 4.74 16.99
C ASN A 13 11.81 5.26 15.64
N LEU A 14 10.89 5.55 14.69
CA LEU A 14 11.24 6.14 13.43
C LEU A 14 11.76 7.58 13.64
N ASP A 15 13.02 7.82 13.33
CA ASP A 15 13.53 9.19 13.22
C ASP A 15 12.88 9.88 12.00
N LEU A 16 11.83 10.66 12.27
CA LEU A 16 11.08 11.38 11.26
C LEU A 16 11.80 12.64 10.75
N THR A 17 13.00 12.92 11.26
CA THR A 17 13.76 14.13 10.93
C THR A 17 14.66 13.96 9.69
N HIS A 18 14.90 12.74 9.27
CA HIS A 18 15.76 12.42 8.13
C HIS A 18 14.98 11.66 7.04
N SER A 19 15.31 11.96 5.80
CA SER A 19 14.85 11.17 4.65
C SER A 19 15.49 9.78 4.68
N ARG A 20 14.69 8.73 4.54
CA ARG A 20 15.13 7.34 4.56
C ARG A 20 15.48 6.88 3.16
N ASN A 21 16.45 5.98 3.08
CA ASN A 21 16.69 5.23 1.87
C ASN A 21 15.72 4.03 1.77
N ASP A 22 15.70 3.40 0.61
CA ASP A 22 14.80 2.27 0.34
C ASP A 22 15.11 1.05 1.21
N GLU A 23 16.36 0.84 1.62
CA GLU A 23 16.77 -0.28 2.49
C GLU A 23 16.18 -0.12 3.90
N ASP A 24 16.24 1.09 4.47
CA ASP A 24 15.64 1.38 5.78
C ASP A 24 14.12 1.15 5.78
N LEU A 25 13.45 1.52 4.68
CA LEU A 25 12.01 1.31 4.52
C LEU A 25 11.68 -0.19 4.38
N GLN A 26 12.44 -0.94 3.61
CA GLN A 26 12.24 -2.37 3.45
C GLN A 26 12.36 -3.10 4.79
N ASP A 27 13.37 -2.79 5.59
CA ASP A 27 13.58 -3.42 6.90
C ASP A 27 12.41 -3.15 7.86
N VAL A 28 11.91 -1.91 7.89
CA VAL A 28 10.76 -1.55 8.72
C VAL A 28 9.51 -2.32 8.30
N TYR A 29 9.18 -2.33 7.02
CA TYR A 29 7.99 -3.02 6.53
C TYR A 29 8.10 -4.54 6.61
N LYS A 30 9.28 -5.11 6.46
CA LYS A 30 9.55 -6.52 6.66
C LYS A 30 9.16 -6.99 8.06
N GLU A 31 9.59 -6.25 9.08
CA GLU A 31 9.29 -6.60 10.46
C GLU A 31 7.82 -6.32 10.83
N TRP A 32 7.22 -5.31 10.19
CA TRP A 32 5.85 -4.91 10.48
C TRP A 32 4.81 -5.71 9.70
N ALA A 33 5.14 -6.31 8.56
CA ALA A 33 4.20 -6.93 7.63
C ALA A 33 3.20 -7.89 8.32
N SER A 34 3.66 -8.71 9.26
CA SER A 34 2.81 -9.69 9.96
C SER A 34 1.78 -9.09 10.91
N ALA A 35 2.02 -7.87 11.40
CA ALA A 35 1.14 -7.15 12.33
C ALA A 35 0.41 -5.98 11.66
N TYR A 36 0.78 -5.64 10.43
CA TYR A 36 0.36 -4.42 9.73
C TYR A 36 -1.16 -4.26 9.67
N ASP A 37 -1.86 -5.29 9.25
CA ASP A 37 -3.32 -5.23 9.11
C ASP A 37 -4.02 -5.09 10.46
N TYR A 38 -3.55 -5.82 11.46
CA TYR A 38 -4.08 -5.72 12.82
C TYR A 38 -3.89 -4.32 13.40
N ASP A 39 -2.68 -3.76 13.24
CA ASP A 39 -2.35 -2.44 13.74
C ASP A 39 -3.17 -1.35 13.02
N ASN A 40 -3.35 -1.46 11.72
CA ASN A 40 -4.20 -0.54 10.96
C ASN A 40 -5.66 -0.59 11.39
N ASP A 41 -6.22 -1.79 11.57
CA ASP A 41 -7.63 -1.98 11.89
C ASP A 41 -7.95 -1.64 13.36
N HIS A 42 -7.11 -2.09 14.31
CA HIS A 42 -7.43 -2.02 15.73
C HIS A 42 -6.73 -0.91 16.50
N LEU A 43 -5.54 -0.48 16.08
CA LEU A 43 -4.76 0.51 16.80
C LEU A 43 -4.77 1.88 16.15
N LEU A 44 -4.69 1.93 14.81
CA LEU A 44 -4.69 3.18 14.07
C LEU A 44 -6.09 3.58 13.59
N GLY A 45 -7.03 2.64 13.54
CA GLY A 45 -8.41 2.87 13.11
C GLY A 45 -8.46 3.47 11.70
N THR A 46 -7.59 3.02 10.81
CA THR A 46 -7.46 3.61 9.49
C THR A 46 -8.66 3.27 8.63
N VAL A 47 -9.29 4.31 8.10
CA VAL A 47 -10.44 4.20 7.19
C VAL A 47 -10.10 4.66 5.77
N SER A 48 -8.82 4.93 5.51
CA SER A 48 -8.36 5.52 4.26
C SER A 48 -8.60 4.61 3.05
N GLN A 49 -8.38 3.31 3.20
CA GLN A 49 -8.56 2.36 2.11
C GLN A 49 -10.05 2.20 1.72
N PRO A 50 -10.98 1.86 2.62
CA PRO A 50 -12.39 1.75 2.27
C PRO A 50 -12.97 3.08 1.79
N LEU A 51 -12.61 4.21 2.40
CA LEU A 51 -13.09 5.52 2.00
C LEU A 51 -12.60 5.90 0.60
N SER A 52 -11.33 5.65 0.29
CA SER A 52 -10.77 5.94 -1.03
C SER A 52 -11.48 5.15 -2.13
N VAL A 53 -11.74 3.87 -1.91
CA VAL A 53 -12.46 3.03 -2.88
C VAL A 53 -13.95 3.43 -2.96
N GLN A 54 -14.58 3.78 -1.84
CA GLN A 54 -15.95 4.30 -1.82
C GLN A 54 -16.08 5.56 -2.68
N ILE A 55 -15.18 6.53 -2.50
CA ILE A 55 -15.18 7.76 -3.31
C ILE A 55 -14.91 7.42 -4.79
N PHE A 56 -13.91 6.58 -5.07
CA PHE A 56 -13.57 6.19 -6.42
C PHE A 56 -14.77 5.61 -7.19
N GLN A 57 -15.51 4.67 -6.58
CA GLN A 57 -16.66 4.04 -7.23
C GLN A 57 -17.86 4.97 -7.43
N GLU A 58 -17.94 6.11 -6.74
CA GLU A 58 -18.96 7.12 -6.98
C GLU A 58 -18.78 7.78 -8.36
N TYR A 59 -17.52 7.97 -8.78
CA TYR A 59 -17.16 8.61 -10.04
C TYR A 59 -16.88 7.61 -11.16
N MET A 60 -16.28 6.47 -10.84
CA MET A 60 -15.86 5.45 -11.81
C MET A 60 -16.82 4.25 -11.76
N LYS A 61 -17.75 4.21 -12.74
CA LYS A 61 -18.77 3.15 -12.82
C LYS A 61 -18.32 1.94 -13.65
N ASP A 62 -17.36 2.13 -14.54
CA ASP A 62 -16.82 1.04 -15.36
C ASP A 62 -15.93 0.13 -14.50
N LYS A 63 -16.37 -1.11 -14.31
CA LYS A 63 -15.66 -2.11 -13.51
C LYS A 63 -14.53 -2.82 -14.28
N SER A 64 -14.41 -2.57 -15.57
CA SER A 64 -13.34 -3.11 -16.42
C SER A 64 -12.06 -2.27 -16.45
N LEU A 65 -12.07 -1.11 -15.81
CA LEU A 65 -10.90 -0.23 -15.71
C LEU A 65 -9.67 -0.99 -15.22
N ARG A 66 -8.53 -0.74 -15.86
CA ARG A 66 -7.23 -1.20 -15.39
C ARG A 66 -6.72 -0.25 -14.30
N ILE A 67 -6.51 -0.76 -13.10
CA ILE A 67 -6.16 0.03 -11.93
C ILE A 67 -4.78 -0.42 -11.44
N ILE A 68 -3.93 0.54 -11.06
CA ILE A 68 -2.69 0.29 -10.32
C ILE A 68 -2.80 0.81 -8.88
N ASP A 69 -2.45 -0.04 -7.93
CA ASP A 69 -2.30 0.31 -6.51
C ASP A 69 -0.82 0.51 -6.19
N VAL A 70 -0.44 1.76 -6.02
CA VAL A 70 0.95 2.21 -5.86
C VAL A 70 1.28 2.28 -4.38
N GLY A 71 2.25 1.49 -3.93
CA GLY A 71 2.51 1.26 -2.51
C GLY A 71 1.39 0.41 -1.89
N CYS A 72 1.09 -0.72 -2.53
CA CYS A 72 -0.08 -1.54 -2.19
C CYS A 72 0.00 -2.20 -0.80
N GLY A 73 1.19 -2.26 -0.21
CA GLY A 73 1.41 -2.88 1.08
C GLY A 73 0.89 -4.33 1.12
N THR A 74 0.18 -4.66 2.18
CA THR A 74 -0.49 -5.97 2.31
C THR A 74 -1.70 -6.14 1.40
N GLY A 75 -2.13 -5.10 0.67
CA GLY A 75 -3.21 -5.17 -0.31
C GLY A 75 -4.61 -4.83 0.23
N LEU A 76 -4.72 -4.00 1.26
CA LEU A 76 -6.03 -3.60 1.82
C LEU A 76 -6.90 -2.84 0.81
N VAL A 77 -6.31 -2.03 -0.08
CA VAL A 77 -7.05 -1.38 -1.18
C VAL A 77 -7.60 -2.43 -2.14
N GLY A 78 -6.83 -3.47 -2.47
CA GLY A 78 -7.27 -4.57 -3.33
C GLY A 78 -8.50 -5.28 -2.78
N VAL A 79 -8.54 -5.53 -1.46
CA VAL A 79 -9.72 -6.11 -0.78
C VAL A 79 -10.96 -5.24 -0.99
N GLU A 80 -10.84 -3.94 -0.88
CA GLU A 80 -11.99 -3.02 -1.05
C GLU A 80 -12.38 -2.86 -2.53
N LEU A 81 -11.43 -2.89 -3.46
CA LEU A 81 -11.70 -2.92 -4.90
C LEU A 81 -12.49 -4.17 -5.29
N GLU A 82 -12.06 -5.35 -4.82
CA GLU A 82 -12.74 -6.61 -5.09
C GLU A 82 -14.18 -6.61 -4.54
N LYS A 83 -14.38 -6.17 -3.28
CA LYS A 83 -15.71 -6.00 -2.68
C LYS A 83 -16.61 -5.05 -3.49
N SER A 84 -16.01 -4.05 -4.13
CA SER A 84 -16.69 -3.07 -4.98
C SER A 84 -16.92 -3.55 -6.43
N GLY A 85 -16.49 -4.78 -6.76
CA GLY A 85 -16.70 -5.41 -8.06
C GLY A 85 -15.66 -5.04 -9.13
N PHE A 86 -14.57 -4.39 -8.77
CA PHE A 86 -13.42 -4.22 -9.67
C PHE A 86 -12.58 -5.51 -9.64
N THR A 87 -12.15 -5.99 -10.79
CA THR A 87 -11.43 -7.26 -10.92
C THR A 87 -10.11 -7.15 -11.69
N ASN A 88 -9.81 -5.98 -12.24
CA ASN A 88 -8.65 -5.75 -13.08
C ASN A 88 -7.71 -4.72 -12.44
N PHE A 89 -7.02 -5.14 -11.40
CA PHE A 89 -6.07 -4.27 -10.69
C PHE A 89 -4.77 -5.00 -10.39
N ASP A 90 -3.69 -4.25 -10.51
CA ASP A 90 -2.32 -4.65 -10.22
C ASP A 90 -1.81 -3.85 -9.02
N GLY A 91 -0.75 -4.33 -8.37
CA GLY A 91 -0.13 -3.65 -7.24
C GLY A 91 1.39 -3.59 -7.36
N ILE A 92 1.99 -2.56 -6.78
CA ILE A 92 3.44 -2.43 -6.62
C ILE A 92 3.78 -2.01 -5.22
N ASP A 93 4.78 -2.65 -4.62
CA ASP A 93 5.33 -2.27 -3.32
C ASP A 93 6.84 -2.56 -3.28
N ILE A 94 7.54 -1.87 -2.39
CA ILE A 94 8.98 -2.06 -2.20
C ILE A 94 9.30 -3.30 -1.36
N SER A 95 8.36 -3.76 -0.51
CA SER A 95 8.55 -4.86 0.44
C SER A 95 8.05 -6.18 -0.13
N GLN A 96 8.95 -7.16 -0.24
CA GLN A 96 8.60 -8.53 -0.64
C GLN A 96 7.61 -9.16 0.35
N GLU A 97 7.77 -8.92 1.64
CA GLU A 97 6.93 -9.47 2.70
C GLU A 97 5.50 -8.94 2.61
N MET A 98 5.33 -7.65 2.28
CA MET A 98 4.02 -7.05 2.01
C MET A 98 3.37 -7.67 0.78
N ILE A 99 4.12 -7.80 -0.32
CA ILE A 99 3.66 -8.43 -1.56
C ILE A 99 3.23 -9.89 -1.32
N ASP A 100 3.94 -10.63 -0.50
CA ASP A 100 3.59 -12.03 -0.19
C ASP A 100 2.22 -12.15 0.50
N ILE A 101 1.84 -11.17 1.31
CA ILE A 101 0.50 -11.10 1.90
C ILE A 101 -0.52 -10.66 0.84
N ALA A 102 -0.20 -9.65 0.02
CA ALA A 102 -1.08 -9.13 -1.01
C ALA A 102 -1.47 -10.16 -2.09
N LYS A 103 -0.64 -11.19 -2.33
CA LYS A 103 -0.92 -12.28 -3.29
C LYS A 103 -2.28 -12.96 -3.10
N GLN A 104 -2.85 -12.89 -1.90
CA GLN A 104 -4.15 -13.51 -1.58
C GLN A 104 -5.33 -12.54 -1.69
N ARG A 105 -5.13 -11.33 -2.25
CA ARG A 105 -6.09 -10.22 -2.17
C ARG A 105 -6.55 -9.68 -3.53
N GLY A 106 -6.71 -10.59 -4.49
CA GLY A 106 -7.41 -10.32 -5.75
C GLY A 106 -6.60 -9.59 -6.84
N TYR A 107 -5.34 -9.20 -6.58
CA TYR A 107 -4.49 -8.56 -7.58
C TYR A 107 -4.22 -9.49 -8.77
N SER A 108 -4.32 -8.94 -9.99
CA SER A 108 -3.99 -9.65 -11.23
C SER A 108 -2.48 -9.86 -11.36
N LYS A 109 -1.70 -8.82 -11.02
CA LYS A 109 -0.25 -8.87 -10.97
C LYS A 109 0.26 -8.07 -9.77
N LEU A 110 1.41 -8.48 -9.25
CA LEU A 110 2.11 -7.80 -8.18
C LEU A 110 3.57 -7.62 -8.57
N PHE A 111 4.06 -6.40 -8.38
CA PHE A 111 5.42 -5.99 -8.72
C PHE A 111 6.17 -5.60 -7.45
N ILE A 112 7.47 -5.88 -7.43
CA ILE A 112 8.38 -5.36 -6.41
C ILE A 112 9.15 -4.23 -7.06
N GLY A 113 9.10 -3.04 -6.44
CA GLY A 113 9.81 -1.89 -6.97
C GLY A 113 9.67 -0.67 -6.08
N SER A 114 10.68 0.19 -6.15
CA SER A 114 10.69 1.48 -5.49
C SER A 114 9.98 2.54 -6.33
N LEU A 115 9.23 3.42 -5.67
CA LEU A 115 8.64 4.59 -6.32
C LEU A 115 9.69 5.67 -6.64
N ASN A 116 10.91 5.50 -6.15
CA ASN A 116 12.05 6.36 -6.49
C ASN A 116 12.71 5.96 -7.81
N ASP A 117 12.39 4.77 -8.32
CA ASP A 117 12.94 4.25 -9.56
C ASP A 117 11.94 4.43 -10.74
N SER A 118 12.40 4.08 -11.94
CA SER A 118 11.51 3.97 -13.08
C SER A 118 10.51 2.84 -12.85
N LEU A 119 9.23 3.16 -12.90
CA LEU A 119 8.18 2.17 -12.76
C LEU A 119 8.15 1.21 -13.97
N PRO A 120 7.87 -0.08 -13.77
CA PRO A 120 7.91 -1.10 -14.82
C PRO A 120 6.64 -1.10 -15.69
N PHE A 121 6.08 0.08 -15.95
CA PHE A 121 4.82 0.26 -16.68
C PHE A 121 5.02 1.14 -17.90
N GLU A 122 4.26 0.83 -18.95
CA GLU A 122 4.19 1.66 -20.16
C GLU A 122 3.28 2.89 -19.93
N ASN A 123 3.49 3.92 -20.74
CA ASN A 123 2.61 5.08 -20.72
C ASN A 123 1.17 4.67 -21.10
N ASN A 124 0.20 5.17 -20.34
CA ASN A 124 -1.23 4.86 -20.52
C ASN A 124 -1.59 3.37 -20.34
N GLU A 125 -0.78 2.62 -19.58
CA GLU A 125 -1.08 1.22 -19.29
C GLU A 125 -2.27 1.05 -18.34
N TYR A 126 -2.49 2.01 -17.45
CA TYR A 126 -3.58 2.02 -16.47
C TYR A 126 -4.53 3.20 -16.68
N ASP A 127 -5.81 2.97 -16.40
CA ASP A 127 -6.88 3.98 -16.46
C ASP A 127 -6.97 4.80 -15.17
N ALA A 128 -6.56 4.20 -14.04
CA ALA A 128 -6.59 4.83 -12.73
C ALA A 128 -5.46 4.32 -11.82
N ALA A 129 -5.11 5.13 -10.81
CA ALA A 129 -4.13 4.77 -9.81
C ALA A 129 -4.64 5.08 -8.39
N PHE A 130 -4.39 4.15 -7.47
CA PHE A 130 -4.46 4.40 -6.04
C PHE A 130 -3.07 4.63 -5.47
N CYS A 131 -2.98 5.49 -4.47
CA CYS A 131 -1.79 5.70 -3.67
C CYS A 131 -2.23 6.08 -2.26
N VAL A 132 -2.51 5.08 -1.44
CA VAL A 132 -3.17 5.25 -0.14
C VAL A 132 -2.20 4.93 1.00
N GLY A 133 -1.95 5.92 1.87
CA GLY A 133 -1.07 5.74 3.03
C GLY A 133 0.43 5.76 2.72
N VAL A 134 0.84 6.07 1.49
CA VAL A 134 2.24 6.08 1.06
C VAL A 134 2.92 7.40 1.44
N PHE A 135 2.22 8.52 1.26
CA PHE A 135 2.77 9.86 1.51
C PHE A 135 2.50 10.29 2.94
N THR A 136 3.24 9.71 3.90
CA THR A 136 3.20 10.10 5.30
C THR A 136 4.53 10.70 5.75
N HIS A 137 4.53 11.46 6.85
CA HIS A 137 5.75 12.04 7.40
C HIS A 137 6.79 10.94 7.65
N GLY A 138 7.97 11.07 7.06
CA GLY A 138 9.08 10.13 7.21
C GLY A 138 9.04 8.91 6.29
N LEU A 139 7.98 8.71 5.51
CA LEU A 139 7.85 7.58 4.57
C LEU A 139 7.90 8.00 3.10
N SER A 140 7.90 9.28 2.80
CA SER A 140 7.88 9.78 1.44
C SER A 140 8.87 10.91 1.25
N LEU A 141 9.65 10.80 0.20
CA LEU A 141 10.44 11.89 -0.36
C LEU A 141 9.52 12.73 -1.26
N ILE A 142 8.70 13.59 -0.69
CA ILE A 142 8.11 14.65 -1.50
C ILE A 142 9.11 15.79 -1.54
N HIS A 143 9.94 15.78 -2.54
CA HIS A 143 10.56 17.00 -3.02
C HIS A 143 9.65 17.57 -4.10
N ILE A 144 8.74 18.40 -3.68
CA ILE A 144 8.04 19.31 -4.56
C ILE A 144 8.89 20.56 -4.71
#